data_b39574f8daf92625166843714e4f7426
#
_entry.id   b39574f8daf92625166843714e4f7426
#
_cell.length_a   1.000
_cell.length_b   1.000
_cell.length_c   1.000
_cell.angle_alpha   90.00
_cell.angle_beta   90.00
_cell.angle_gamma   90.00
#
_symmetry.space_group_name_H-M   'P 1'
#
loop_
_entity.id
_entity.type
_entity.pdbx_description
1 polymer ?
#
loop_
_entity_poly.entity_id
_entity_poly.type
_entity_poly.pdbx_seq_one_letter_code
_entity_poly.pdbx_strand_id
1 'polypeptide(L)'
;FFYAKGISEALFARLGLEVTYTATQEIKSLHPGRTALLSLGDQVIGVLGQVHPVTAKAYDIPETYVAELNLSAIEAALQPAAAFVEITKFPAVSRDIALLLKAEVTHQEVVDAIQAAGVKRLTDIKLFDVFSGEKLGLGMKSMAYSLTFQNPEDSLTDEEVARYMEKIQASLEEKVNAEVR
;
A
#
# COMPACT_ATOMS: atom_id res chain seq x y z
N PHE A 1 12.27 -8.51 -2.44
CA PHE A 1 10.88 -8.44 -2.89
C PHE A 1 10.38 -6.99 -2.94
N PHE A 2 10.40 -6.27 -1.84
CA PHE A 2 9.84 -4.91 -1.76
C PHE A 2 10.48 -3.90 -2.71
N TYR A 3 11.76 -4.03 -3.02
CA TYR A 3 12.41 -3.21 -4.03
C TYR A 3 11.81 -3.44 -5.44
N ALA A 4 11.64 -4.70 -5.83
CA ALA A 4 11.02 -5.05 -7.11
C ALA A 4 9.54 -4.64 -7.16
N LYS A 5 8.80 -4.76 -6.03
CA LYS A 5 7.44 -4.25 -5.89
C LYS A 5 7.38 -2.74 -6.12
N GLY A 6 8.28 -1.96 -5.49
CA GLY A 6 8.33 -0.51 -5.66
C GLY A 6 8.63 -0.08 -7.10
N ILE A 7 9.46 -0.83 -7.85
CA ILE A 7 9.67 -0.58 -9.28
C ILE A 7 8.37 -0.77 -10.07
N SER A 8 7.64 -1.87 -9.80
CA SER A 8 6.35 -2.12 -10.48
C SER A 8 5.28 -1.10 -10.08
N GLU A 9 5.22 -0.68 -8.83
CA GLU A 9 4.33 0.40 -8.38
C GLU A 9 4.61 1.72 -9.10
N ALA A 10 5.89 2.10 -9.23
CA ALA A 10 6.28 3.29 -9.98
C ALA A 10 5.90 3.21 -11.46
N LEU A 11 6.02 2.03 -12.09
CA LEU A 11 5.57 1.80 -13.46
C LEU A 11 4.06 2.03 -13.59
N PHE A 12 3.25 1.39 -12.76
CA PHE A 12 1.80 1.51 -12.83
C PHE A 12 1.31 2.92 -12.46
N ALA A 13 1.93 3.57 -11.49
CA ALA A 13 1.63 4.97 -11.16
C ALA A 13 1.88 5.91 -12.36
N ARG A 14 2.95 5.68 -13.14
CA ARG A 14 3.21 6.45 -14.38
C ARG A 14 2.17 6.20 -15.46
N LEU A 15 1.54 5.03 -15.46
CA LEU A 15 0.44 4.67 -16.37
C LEU A 15 -0.93 5.12 -15.84
N GLY A 16 -1.00 5.69 -14.64
CA GLY A 16 -2.26 6.09 -14.00
C GLY A 16 -3.12 4.91 -13.56
N LEU A 17 -2.50 3.75 -13.29
CA LEU A 17 -3.19 2.52 -12.91
C LEU A 17 -2.94 2.20 -11.43
N GLU A 18 -4.02 1.89 -10.72
CA GLU A 18 -3.96 1.39 -9.35
C GLU A 18 -3.97 -0.14 -9.36
N VAL A 19 -2.85 -0.74 -8.97
CA VAL A 19 -2.65 -2.19 -8.97
C VAL A 19 -2.63 -2.72 -7.54
N THR A 20 -3.41 -3.76 -7.30
CA THR A 20 -3.44 -4.49 -6.04
C THR A 20 -2.45 -5.67 -6.08
N TYR A 21 -1.74 -5.90 -4.98
CA TYR A 21 -0.77 -6.98 -4.82
C TYR A 21 -1.28 -7.99 -3.80
N THR A 22 -1.64 -9.19 -4.26
CA THR A 22 -2.15 -10.27 -3.40
C THR A 22 -1.12 -11.39 -3.29
N ALA A 23 -0.69 -11.69 -2.06
CA ALA A 23 0.27 -12.78 -1.81
C ALA A 23 -0.28 -14.12 -2.32
N THR A 24 0.59 -14.92 -2.96
CA THR A 24 0.23 -16.25 -3.46
C THR A 24 1.36 -17.25 -3.26
N GLN A 25 0.99 -18.55 -3.13
CA GLN A 25 1.93 -19.68 -3.03
C GLN A 25 1.73 -20.69 -4.16
N GLU A 26 0.85 -20.39 -5.11
CA GLU A 26 0.44 -21.35 -6.14
C GLU A 26 1.47 -21.53 -7.26
N ILE A 27 2.38 -20.57 -7.43
CA ILE A 27 3.36 -20.55 -8.53
C ILE A 27 4.65 -21.25 -8.07
N LYS A 28 4.78 -22.52 -8.38
CA LYS A 28 5.88 -23.40 -7.90
C LYS A 28 7.28 -22.96 -8.33
N SER A 29 7.42 -22.21 -9.42
CA SER A 29 8.70 -21.66 -9.89
C SER A 29 9.14 -20.43 -9.10
N LEU A 30 8.28 -19.87 -8.27
CA LEU A 30 8.53 -18.70 -7.44
C LEU A 30 8.52 -19.04 -5.95
N HIS A 31 9.14 -18.17 -5.17
CA HIS A 31 9.29 -18.36 -3.72
C HIS A 31 7.92 -18.14 -3.01
N PRO A 32 7.40 -19.09 -2.21
CA PRO A 32 6.05 -19.05 -1.65
C PRO A 32 5.80 -17.89 -0.68
N GLY A 33 6.84 -17.38 -0.03
CA GLY A 33 6.73 -16.21 0.88
C GLY A 33 7.12 -14.87 0.24
N ARG A 34 7.44 -14.85 -1.07
CA ARG A 34 7.89 -13.64 -1.78
C ARG A 34 7.34 -13.59 -3.20
N THR A 35 6.03 -13.85 -3.32
CA THR A 35 5.32 -13.83 -4.60
C THR A 35 3.96 -13.18 -4.41
N ALA A 36 3.58 -12.34 -5.35
CA ALA A 36 2.28 -11.69 -5.38
C ALA A 36 1.68 -11.71 -6.79
N LEU A 37 0.38 -11.92 -6.87
CA LEU A 37 -0.42 -11.62 -8.05
C LEU A 37 -0.67 -10.12 -8.12
N LEU A 38 -0.66 -9.58 -9.34
CA LEU A 38 -0.97 -8.20 -9.65
C LEU A 38 -2.35 -8.14 -10.29
N SER A 39 -3.23 -7.29 -9.76
CA SER A 39 -4.60 -7.17 -10.27
C SER A 39 -5.00 -5.72 -10.50
N LEU A 40 -5.80 -5.49 -11.55
CA LEU A 40 -6.55 -4.26 -11.80
C LEU A 40 -8.03 -4.56 -11.53
N GLY A 41 -8.56 -4.05 -10.42
CA GLY A 41 -9.84 -4.50 -9.91
C GLY A 41 -9.82 -6.03 -9.70
N ASP A 42 -10.78 -6.74 -10.29
CA ASP A 42 -10.89 -8.20 -10.19
C ASP A 42 -10.05 -8.97 -11.24
N GLN A 43 -9.41 -8.26 -12.17
CA GLN A 43 -8.65 -8.89 -13.25
C GLN A 43 -7.17 -9.05 -12.86
N VAL A 44 -6.69 -10.30 -12.81
CA VAL A 44 -5.25 -10.58 -12.67
C VAL A 44 -4.53 -10.19 -13.97
N ILE A 45 -3.54 -9.29 -13.85
CA ILE A 45 -2.73 -8.77 -14.95
C ILE A 45 -1.29 -9.27 -14.94
N GLY A 46 -0.88 -9.97 -13.91
CA GLY A 46 0.47 -10.49 -13.84
C GLY A 46 0.86 -11.07 -12.49
N VAL A 47 2.14 -11.38 -12.38
CA VAL A 47 2.77 -11.88 -11.17
C VAL A 47 4.13 -11.24 -10.98
N LEU A 48 4.50 -11.01 -9.72
CA LEU A 48 5.82 -10.55 -9.29
C LEU A 48 6.32 -11.47 -8.19
N GLY A 49 7.55 -11.95 -8.28
CA GLY A 49 8.10 -12.79 -7.23
C GLY A 49 9.60 -13.03 -7.33
N GLN A 50 10.15 -13.59 -6.27
CA GLN A 50 11.49 -14.14 -6.26
C GLN A 50 11.47 -15.50 -6.94
N VAL A 51 12.42 -15.78 -7.84
CA VAL A 51 12.63 -17.14 -8.39
C VAL A 51 12.88 -18.09 -7.23
N HIS A 52 12.21 -19.25 -7.25
CA HIS A 52 12.35 -20.24 -6.20
C HIS A 52 13.83 -20.67 -6.07
N PRO A 53 14.41 -20.77 -4.86
CA PRO A 53 15.84 -21.11 -4.69
C PRO A 53 16.29 -22.39 -5.39
N VAL A 54 15.43 -23.41 -5.44
CA VAL A 54 15.70 -24.67 -6.17
C VAL A 54 15.79 -24.41 -7.68
N THR A 55 14.88 -23.59 -8.23
CA THR A 55 14.88 -23.21 -9.64
C THR A 55 16.10 -22.35 -9.97
N ALA A 56 16.41 -21.36 -9.13
CA ALA A 56 17.58 -20.50 -9.30
C ALA A 56 18.88 -21.36 -9.35
N LYS A 57 19.01 -22.31 -8.43
CA LYS A 57 20.16 -23.24 -8.41
C LYS A 57 20.23 -24.12 -9.67
N ALA A 58 19.10 -24.61 -10.17
CA ALA A 58 19.06 -25.44 -11.37
C ALA A 58 19.51 -24.69 -12.64
N TYR A 59 19.28 -23.39 -12.69
CA TYR A 59 19.67 -22.51 -13.80
C TYR A 59 20.96 -21.72 -13.54
N ASP A 60 21.62 -21.96 -12.43
CA ASP A 60 22.86 -21.28 -12.01
C ASP A 60 22.72 -19.74 -12.04
N ILE A 61 21.59 -19.24 -11.55
CA ILE A 61 21.33 -17.80 -11.43
C ILE A 61 21.33 -17.36 -9.97
N PRO A 62 21.78 -16.13 -9.66
CA PRO A 62 21.72 -15.59 -8.30
C PRO A 62 20.28 -15.35 -7.85
N GLU A 63 20.11 -14.82 -6.62
CA GLU A 63 18.79 -14.38 -6.16
C GLU A 63 18.19 -13.36 -7.14
N THR A 64 17.14 -13.78 -7.84
CA THR A 64 16.53 -13.02 -8.93
C THR A 64 15.06 -12.79 -8.64
N TYR A 65 14.60 -11.58 -8.91
CA TYR A 65 13.18 -11.20 -8.90
C TYR A 65 12.69 -11.05 -10.33
N VAL A 66 11.50 -11.55 -10.59
CA VAL A 66 10.88 -11.52 -11.93
C VAL A 66 9.47 -10.98 -11.85
N ALA A 67 9.05 -10.32 -12.93
CA ALA A 67 7.66 -9.95 -13.15
C ALA A 67 7.22 -10.43 -14.52
N GLU A 68 6.05 -11.03 -14.59
CA GLU A 68 5.37 -11.38 -15.84
C GLU A 68 4.07 -10.58 -15.90
N LEU A 69 3.86 -9.82 -16.99
CA LEU A 69 2.77 -8.88 -17.12
C LEU A 69 1.98 -9.12 -18.40
N ASN A 70 0.65 -9.11 -18.30
CA ASN A 70 -0.25 -9.14 -19.44
C ASN A 70 -0.38 -7.72 -20.03
N LEU A 71 0.42 -7.43 -21.04
CA LEU A 71 0.47 -6.10 -21.66
C LEU A 71 -0.87 -5.73 -22.33
N SER A 72 -1.58 -6.67 -22.91
CA SER A 72 -2.88 -6.39 -23.55
C SER A 72 -3.94 -5.98 -22.52
N ALA A 73 -3.92 -6.61 -21.34
CA ALA A 73 -4.83 -6.22 -20.25
C ALA A 73 -4.48 -4.84 -19.68
N ILE A 74 -3.17 -4.55 -19.57
CA ILE A 74 -2.68 -3.23 -19.13
C ILE A 74 -3.08 -2.16 -20.14
N GLU A 75 -2.83 -2.38 -21.45
CA GLU A 75 -3.18 -1.46 -22.52
C GLU A 75 -4.69 -1.15 -22.54
N ALA A 76 -5.52 -2.18 -22.38
CA ALA A 76 -6.98 -2.02 -22.34
C ALA A 76 -7.48 -1.19 -21.15
N ALA A 77 -6.71 -1.15 -20.06
CA ALA A 77 -7.04 -0.40 -18.85
C ALA A 77 -6.52 1.05 -18.88
N LEU A 78 -5.66 1.40 -19.85
CA LEU A 78 -5.11 2.76 -19.94
C LEU A 78 -6.24 3.77 -20.16
N GLN A 79 -6.23 4.82 -19.35
CA GLN A 79 -7.11 5.96 -19.53
C GLN A 79 -6.46 6.94 -20.52
N PRO A 80 -7.28 7.76 -21.24
CA PRO A 80 -6.74 8.89 -21.99
C PRO A 80 -5.83 9.74 -21.09
N ALA A 81 -4.82 10.37 -21.70
CA ALA A 81 -3.84 11.18 -20.98
C ALA A 81 -4.49 12.04 -19.89
N ALA A 82 -3.89 12.04 -18.71
CA ALA A 82 -4.41 12.75 -17.55
C ALA A 82 -4.79 14.19 -17.91
N ALA A 83 -6.02 14.57 -17.62
CA ALA A 83 -6.46 15.95 -17.76
C ALA A 83 -5.66 16.83 -16.79
N PHE A 84 -5.38 18.07 -17.20
CA PHE A 84 -4.79 19.05 -16.30
C PHE A 84 -5.66 19.21 -15.05
N VAL A 85 -5.05 18.98 -13.88
CA VAL A 85 -5.67 19.26 -12.58
C VAL A 85 -5.08 20.55 -12.05
N GLU A 86 -5.92 21.53 -11.79
CA GLU A 86 -5.49 22.82 -11.23
C GLU A 86 -4.87 22.59 -9.84
N ILE A 87 -3.69 23.19 -9.61
CA ILE A 87 -3.05 23.15 -8.30
C ILE A 87 -3.91 23.97 -7.33
N THR A 88 -4.37 23.31 -6.27
CA THR A 88 -5.17 24.00 -5.25
C THR A 88 -4.37 25.11 -4.56
N LYS A 89 -5.03 26.23 -4.26
CA LYS A 89 -4.45 27.37 -3.54
C LYS A 89 -4.38 27.13 -2.03
N PHE A 90 -5.12 26.16 -1.53
CA PHE A 90 -5.23 25.88 -0.11
C PHE A 90 -4.19 24.83 0.31
N PRO A 91 -3.45 25.06 1.41
CA PRO A 91 -2.40 24.17 1.85
C PRO A 91 -2.95 22.82 2.34
N ALA A 92 -2.21 21.76 2.09
CA ALA A 92 -2.46 20.47 2.71
C ALA A 92 -2.00 20.48 4.17
N VAL A 93 -2.67 19.69 5.01
CA VAL A 93 -2.34 19.47 6.42
C VAL A 93 -1.97 18.01 6.61
N SER A 94 -0.79 17.75 7.16
CA SER A 94 -0.35 16.39 7.48
C SER A 94 -0.43 16.12 8.98
N ARG A 95 -0.80 14.88 9.34
CA ARG A 95 -0.80 14.37 10.71
C ARG A 95 -0.20 12.98 10.72
N ASP A 96 0.67 12.76 11.68
CA ASP A 96 1.30 11.47 11.87
C ASP A 96 0.53 10.67 12.91
N ILE A 97 0.48 9.35 12.72
CA ILE A 97 -0.13 8.41 13.62
C ILE A 97 0.77 7.17 13.74
N ALA A 98 1.05 6.77 14.98
CA ALA A 98 1.78 5.55 15.26
C ALA A 98 0.83 4.47 15.80
N LEU A 99 0.87 3.30 15.21
CA LEU A 99 -0.01 2.18 15.50
C LEU A 99 0.80 1.02 16.08
N LEU A 100 0.34 0.46 17.19
CA LEU A 100 0.80 -0.83 17.67
C LEU A 100 -0.18 -1.90 17.17
N LEU A 101 0.35 -2.90 16.46
CA LEU A 101 -0.42 -3.91 15.73
C LEU A 101 0.15 -5.29 15.96
N LYS A 102 -0.65 -6.33 15.77
CA LYS A 102 -0.14 -7.70 15.65
C LYS A 102 0.76 -7.79 14.42
N ALA A 103 1.82 -8.60 14.50
CA ALA A 103 2.80 -8.76 13.42
C ALA A 103 2.19 -9.29 12.12
N GLU A 104 1.10 -10.04 12.20
CA GLU A 104 0.35 -10.60 11.06
C GLU A 104 -0.41 -9.56 10.24
N VAL A 105 -0.86 -8.44 10.86
CA VAL A 105 -1.61 -7.39 10.16
C VAL A 105 -0.75 -6.77 9.08
N THR A 106 -1.22 -6.80 7.85
CA THR A 106 -0.49 -6.27 6.68
C THR A 106 -0.63 -4.76 6.57
N HIS A 107 0.28 -4.13 5.80
CA HIS A 107 0.15 -2.72 5.44
C HIS A 107 -1.17 -2.44 4.70
N GLN A 108 -1.58 -3.34 3.79
CA GLN A 108 -2.81 -3.17 3.02
C GLN A 108 -4.04 -3.15 3.91
N GLU A 109 -4.14 -4.04 4.91
CA GLU A 109 -5.26 -4.04 5.86
C GLU A 109 -5.35 -2.74 6.65
N VAL A 110 -4.21 -2.13 7.00
CA VAL A 110 -4.19 -0.82 7.65
C VAL A 110 -4.68 0.28 6.71
N VAL A 111 -4.22 0.29 5.45
CA VAL A 111 -4.67 1.25 4.44
C VAL A 111 -6.17 1.11 4.19
N ASP A 112 -6.66 -0.11 4.04
CA ASP A 112 -8.09 -0.40 3.84
C ASP A 112 -8.93 0.08 5.04
N ALA A 113 -8.44 -0.11 6.26
CA ALA A 113 -9.10 0.38 7.47
C ALA A 113 -9.15 1.92 7.53
N ILE A 114 -8.05 2.60 7.14
CA ILE A 114 -8.01 4.07 7.07
C ILE A 114 -9.00 4.58 6.01
N GLN A 115 -9.02 3.98 4.83
CA GLN A 115 -9.94 4.37 3.74
C GLN A 115 -11.40 4.12 4.11
N ALA A 116 -11.68 3.02 4.82
CA ALA A 116 -13.02 2.68 5.28
C ALA A 116 -13.62 3.68 6.29
N ALA A 117 -12.80 4.52 6.92
CA ALA A 117 -13.28 5.64 7.74
C ALA A 117 -14.06 6.69 6.92
N GLY A 118 -14.00 6.63 5.59
CA GLY A 118 -14.78 7.47 4.67
C GLY A 118 -14.43 8.96 4.74
N VAL A 119 -13.21 9.31 5.09
CA VAL A 119 -12.74 10.71 5.16
C VAL A 119 -12.41 11.22 3.77
N LYS A 120 -13.34 11.97 3.16
CA LYS A 120 -13.23 12.45 1.77
C LYS A 120 -12.07 13.42 1.50
N ARG A 121 -11.50 14.04 2.54
CA ARG A 121 -10.41 15.03 2.42
C ARG A 121 -9.03 14.39 2.65
N LEU A 122 -8.96 13.11 2.90
CA LEU A 122 -7.71 12.35 2.94
C LEU A 122 -7.19 12.15 1.51
N THR A 123 -6.03 12.70 1.21
CA THR A 123 -5.43 12.70 -0.13
C THR A 123 -4.22 11.80 -0.26
N ASP A 124 -3.54 11.52 0.86
CA ASP A 124 -2.37 10.63 0.85
C ASP A 124 -2.22 9.87 2.17
N ILE A 125 -1.74 8.63 2.08
CA ILE A 125 -1.44 7.74 3.21
C ILE A 125 -0.02 7.21 2.99
N LYS A 126 0.92 7.67 3.78
CA LYS A 126 2.32 7.28 3.64
C LYS A 126 2.83 6.54 4.86
N LEU A 127 3.20 5.27 4.69
CA LEU A 127 3.96 4.53 5.69
C LEU A 127 5.41 5.04 5.68
N PHE A 128 5.93 5.51 6.82
CA PHE A 128 7.29 6.03 6.88
C PHE A 128 8.18 5.28 7.87
N ASP A 129 7.60 4.50 8.81
CA ASP A 129 8.38 3.68 9.73
C ASP A 129 7.68 2.36 10.08
N VAL A 130 8.47 1.29 10.19
CA VAL A 130 8.03 -0.02 10.68
C VAL A 130 9.07 -0.54 11.67
N PHE A 131 8.67 -0.69 12.91
CA PHE A 131 9.52 -1.22 13.96
C PHE A 131 8.97 -2.53 14.51
N SER A 132 9.85 -3.53 14.61
CA SER A 132 9.56 -4.82 15.24
C SER A 132 10.66 -5.12 16.25
N GLY A 133 10.31 -5.37 17.50
CA GLY A 133 11.30 -5.64 18.53
C GLY A 133 10.66 -6.13 19.82
N GLU A 134 11.46 -6.81 20.64
CA GLU A 134 11.03 -7.42 21.90
C GLU A 134 10.36 -6.42 22.87
N LYS A 135 10.72 -5.14 22.78
CA LYS A 135 10.14 -4.07 23.61
C LYS A 135 8.66 -3.80 23.34
N LEU A 136 8.14 -4.21 22.19
CA LEU A 136 6.73 -4.06 21.83
C LEU A 136 5.86 -5.23 22.30
N GLY A 137 6.46 -6.32 22.76
CA GLY A 137 5.81 -7.58 23.06
C GLY A 137 5.95 -8.61 21.93
N LEU A 138 5.86 -9.88 22.28
CA LEU A 138 5.96 -10.99 21.32
C LEU A 138 4.80 -10.92 20.32
N GLY A 139 5.15 -10.98 19.01
CA GLY A 139 4.15 -10.96 17.94
C GLY A 139 3.54 -9.59 17.65
N MET A 140 4.14 -8.51 18.14
CA MET A 140 3.69 -7.14 17.87
C MET A 140 4.67 -6.39 17.00
N LYS A 141 4.16 -5.42 16.26
CA LYS A 141 4.93 -4.42 15.49
C LYS A 141 4.32 -3.03 15.63
N SER A 142 5.14 -2.02 15.44
CA SER A 142 4.71 -0.62 15.32
C SER A 142 4.80 -0.21 13.85
N MET A 143 3.76 0.49 13.36
CA MET A 143 3.77 1.10 12.04
C MET A 143 3.37 2.56 12.15
N ALA A 144 4.16 3.45 11.55
CA ALA A 144 3.92 4.89 11.60
C ALA A 144 3.54 5.42 10.22
N TYR A 145 2.43 6.15 10.19
CA TYR A 145 1.84 6.71 8.98
C TYR A 145 1.76 8.21 9.05
N SER A 146 2.03 8.87 7.93
CA SER A 146 1.69 10.27 7.70
C SER A 146 0.45 10.33 6.82
N LEU A 147 -0.59 11.00 7.33
CA LEU A 147 -1.89 11.18 6.69
C LEU A 147 -1.99 12.62 6.21
N THR A 148 -2.18 12.83 4.91
CA THR A 148 -2.29 14.15 4.33
C THR A 148 -3.75 14.45 3.99
N PHE A 149 -4.23 15.58 4.48
CA PHE A 149 -5.59 16.07 4.24
C PHE A 149 -5.55 17.37 3.43
N GLN A 150 -6.42 17.49 2.45
CA GLN A 150 -6.53 18.70 1.65
C GLN A 150 -7.98 18.94 1.19
N ASN A 151 -8.43 20.19 1.28
CA ASN A 151 -9.66 20.63 0.69
C ASN A 151 -9.33 21.55 -0.49
N PRO A 152 -9.80 21.26 -1.72
CA PRO A 152 -9.55 22.12 -2.88
C PRO A 152 -10.32 23.44 -2.85
N GLU A 153 -11.34 23.57 -2.00
CA GLU A 153 -12.27 24.70 -1.97
C GLU A 153 -12.00 25.67 -0.81
N ASP A 154 -11.37 25.18 0.29
CA ASP A 154 -11.13 26.01 1.48
C ASP A 154 -9.97 25.45 2.32
N SER A 155 -9.43 26.25 3.24
CA SER A 155 -8.45 25.80 4.22
C SER A 155 -9.10 24.92 5.29
N LEU A 156 -8.45 23.79 5.62
CA LEU A 156 -8.92 22.94 6.70
C LEU A 156 -8.60 23.55 8.07
N THR A 157 -9.56 23.51 8.97
CA THR A 157 -9.37 23.90 10.37
C THR A 157 -8.78 22.75 11.20
N ASP A 158 -8.09 23.07 12.29
CA ASP A 158 -7.56 22.04 13.21
C ASP A 158 -8.68 21.17 13.79
N GLU A 159 -9.86 21.73 14.02
CA GLU A 159 -11.03 21.00 14.53
C GLU A 159 -11.58 19.99 13.50
N GLU A 160 -11.55 20.32 12.22
CA GLU A 160 -11.94 19.40 11.15
C GLU A 160 -10.97 18.26 11.04
N VAL A 161 -9.67 18.57 11.05
CA VAL A 161 -8.60 17.56 10.99
C VAL A 161 -8.65 16.64 12.21
N ALA A 162 -8.90 17.17 13.40
CA ALA A 162 -9.07 16.37 14.62
C ALA A 162 -10.23 15.38 14.48
N ARG A 163 -11.39 15.82 13.97
CA ARG A 163 -12.54 14.93 13.69
C ARG A 163 -12.24 13.86 12.65
N TYR A 164 -11.42 14.17 11.63
CA TYR A 164 -10.97 13.17 10.66
C TYR A 164 -10.07 12.12 11.30
N MET A 165 -9.14 12.57 12.15
CA MET A 165 -8.26 11.66 12.89
C MET A 165 -9.05 10.74 13.84
N GLU A 166 -10.03 11.26 14.57
CA GLU A 166 -10.90 10.46 15.44
C GLU A 166 -11.65 9.35 14.68
N LYS A 167 -12.19 9.66 13.48
CA LYS A 167 -12.86 8.67 12.63
C LYS A 167 -11.89 7.58 12.14
N ILE A 168 -10.68 7.98 11.74
CA ILE A 168 -9.66 7.05 11.28
C ILE A 168 -9.22 6.16 12.45
N GLN A 169 -8.99 6.70 13.63
CA GLN A 169 -8.63 5.94 14.82
C GLN A 169 -9.70 4.91 15.16
N ALA A 170 -10.97 5.31 15.21
CA ALA A 170 -12.08 4.40 15.48
C ALA A 170 -12.15 3.24 14.46
N SER A 171 -11.94 3.54 13.17
CA SER A 171 -11.92 2.52 12.12
C SER A 171 -10.73 1.56 12.25
N LEU A 172 -9.56 2.07 12.64
CA LEU A 172 -8.36 1.26 12.88
C LEU A 172 -8.51 0.35 14.10
N GLU A 173 -9.09 0.85 15.19
CA GLU A 173 -9.40 0.05 16.37
C GLU A 173 -10.41 -1.06 16.04
N GLU A 174 -11.48 -0.74 15.32
CA GLU A 174 -12.54 -1.70 14.96
C GLU A 174 -12.06 -2.79 14.00
N LYS A 175 -11.30 -2.41 12.95
CA LYS A 175 -11.01 -3.32 11.83
C LYS A 175 -9.72 -4.11 11.98
N VAL A 176 -8.70 -3.52 12.59
CA VAL A 176 -7.37 -4.15 12.71
C VAL A 176 -6.90 -4.25 14.16
N ASN A 177 -7.75 -3.92 15.15
CA ASN A 177 -7.44 -3.87 16.57
C ASN A 177 -6.13 -3.10 16.85
N ALA A 178 -5.94 -1.97 16.17
CA ALA A 178 -4.79 -1.12 16.37
C ALA A 178 -4.87 -0.37 17.69
N GLU A 179 -3.77 -0.30 18.42
CA GLU A 179 -3.60 0.63 19.53
C GLU A 179 -2.85 1.87 19.03
N VAL A 180 -3.49 3.04 19.14
CA VAL A 180 -2.88 4.32 18.74
C VAL A 180 -1.96 4.82 19.85
N ARG A 181 -0.74 5.28 19.48
CA ARG A 181 0.26 5.81 20.41
C ARG A 181 0.59 7.26 20.15
#